data_e35fe7aa6aea44c0658c828a888e7cc4
#
_entry.id   e35fe7aa6aea44c0658c828a888e7cc4
#
_cell.length_a   1.000
_cell.length_b   1.000
_cell.length_c   1.000
_cell.angle_alpha   90.00
_cell.angle_beta   90.00
_cell.angle_gamma   90.00
#
_symmetry.space_group_name_H-M   'P 1'
#
loop_
_entity.id
_entity.type
_entity.pdbx_description
1 polymer ?
#
loop_
_entity_poly.entity_id
_entity_poly.type
_entity_poly.pdbx_seq_one_letter_code
_entity_poly.pdbx_strand_id
1 'polypeptide(L)'
;MLGTGMKAPDFTLPDKDGNPVSLSDFSGKKVVLYFYPRDNTPGCTRQACAFAEAFEDFKKINTVVIGISKDSAASHQKFAEKYGLPFILLSNPELTAIQAYGVWQEKKNYGKVSMGVVRSTFIIDENGMIEKVMPKVKPDTNAAEVLAYLQEGK
;
A
#
# COMPACT_ATOMS: atom_id res chain seq x y z
N MET A 1 0.69 12.22 9.23
CA MET A 1 -0.08 11.15 8.60
C MET A 1 -1.55 11.55 8.51
N LEU A 2 -2.19 11.22 7.41
CA LEU A 2 -3.60 11.52 7.21
C LEU A 2 -4.48 10.64 8.10
N GLY A 3 -5.68 11.10 8.38
CA GLY A 3 -6.59 10.40 9.28
C GLY A 3 -7.93 10.02 8.64
N THR A 4 -8.69 9.27 9.40
CA THR A 4 -10.05 8.86 9.05
C THR A 4 -10.95 10.06 8.81
N GLY A 5 -11.79 10.00 7.78
CA GLY A 5 -12.71 11.05 7.40
C GLY A 5 -12.13 12.08 6.45
N MET A 6 -10.83 12.02 6.17
CA MET A 6 -10.18 12.91 5.21
C MET A 6 -10.29 12.34 3.80
N LYS A 7 -10.32 13.22 2.81
CA LYS A 7 -10.23 12.78 1.42
C LYS A 7 -8.84 12.22 1.14
N ALA A 8 -8.79 11.04 0.53
CA ALA A 8 -7.52 10.44 0.14
C ALA A 8 -6.94 11.24 -1.04
N PRO A 9 -5.70 11.75 -0.92
CA PRO A 9 -5.06 12.45 -2.04
C PRO A 9 -4.97 11.56 -3.27
N ASP A 10 -5.39 12.09 -4.42
CA ASP A 10 -5.23 11.36 -5.68
C ASP A 10 -3.75 11.37 -6.09
N PHE A 11 -3.38 10.44 -6.92
CA PHE A 11 -2.04 10.33 -7.47
C PHE A 11 -2.12 9.64 -8.83
N THR A 12 -1.07 9.79 -9.62
CA THR A 12 -0.86 9.03 -10.84
C THR A 12 0.57 8.56 -10.84
N LEU A 13 0.77 7.26 -10.74
CA LEU A 13 2.09 6.66 -10.61
C LEU A 13 2.21 5.47 -11.56
N PRO A 14 3.44 5.16 -12.03
CA PRO A 14 3.63 4.00 -12.91
C PRO A 14 3.54 2.69 -12.12
N ASP A 15 2.92 1.70 -12.75
CA ASP A 15 2.93 0.34 -12.24
C ASP A 15 4.22 -0.38 -12.67
N LYS A 16 4.30 -1.69 -12.40
CA LYS A 16 5.49 -2.50 -12.72
C LYS A 16 5.81 -2.56 -14.21
N ASP A 17 4.84 -2.29 -15.07
CA ASP A 17 4.99 -2.30 -16.52
C ASP A 17 5.15 -0.89 -17.11
N GLY A 18 5.19 0.12 -16.24
CA GLY A 18 5.32 1.52 -16.64
C GLY A 18 4.02 2.18 -17.03
N ASN A 19 2.89 1.52 -16.85
CA ASN A 19 1.57 2.10 -17.18
C ASN A 19 1.10 3.01 -16.05
N PRO A 20 0.54 4.19 -16.35
CA PRO A 20 0.05 5.10 -15.31
C PRO A 20 -1.21 4.55 -14.64
N VAL A 21 -1.22 4.59 -13.31
CA VAL A 21 -2.35 4.18 -12.48
C VAL A 21 -2.68 5.32 -11.52
N SER A 22 -3.93 5.71 -11.48
CA SER A 22 -4.43 6.76 -10.57
C SER A 22 -5.37 6.16 -9.55
N LEU A 23 -5.37 6.72 -8.33
CA LEU A 23 -6.32 6.29 -7.31
C LEU A 23 -7.75 6.46 -7.81
N SER A 24 -8.05 7.55 -8.51
CA SER A 24 -9.37 7.84 -9.08
C SER A 24 -9.85 6.80 -10.09
N ASP A 25 -8.96 5.97 -10.64
CA ASP A 25 -9.35 4.88 -11.54
C ASP A 25 -10.23 3.84 -10.84
N PHE A 26 -10.19 3.80 -9.51
CA PHE A 26 -10.90 2.79 -8.70
C PHE A 26 -12.11 3.36 -7.96
N SER A 27 -12.61 4.52 -8.39
CA SER A 27 -13.85 5.09 -7.86
C SER A 27 -14.99 4.07 -7.93
N GLY A 28 -15.73 3.93 -6.84
CA GLY A 28 -16.79 2.91 -6.73
C GLY A 28 -16.33 1.59 -6.13
N LYS A 29 -15.04 1.45 -5.87
CA LYS A 29 -14.47 0.28 -5.20
C LYS A 29 -13.75 0.70 -3.94
N LYS A 30 -13.64 -0.19 -2.98
CA LYS A 30 -12.75 0.03 -1.83
C LYS A 30 -11.32 -0.24 -2.26
N VAL A 31 -10.38 0.55 -1.70
CA VAL A 31 -8.95 0.40 -1.99
C VAL A 31 -8.21 0.20 -0.68
N VAL A 32 -7.42 -0.87 -0.63
CA VAL A 32 -6.42 -1.08 0.42
C VAL A 32 -5.11 -0.54 -0.14
N LEU A 33 -4.69 0.60 0.38
CA LEU A 33 -3.48 1.27 -0.05
C LEU A 33 -2.43 1.13 1.04
N TYR A 34 -1.36 0.38 0.79
CA TYR A 34 -0.31 0.22 1.79
C TYR A 34 1.03 0.74 1.27
N PHE A 35 1.76 1.38 2.18
CA PHE A 35 3.09 1.92 1.92
C PHE A 35 4.11 1.06 2.64
N TYR A 36 5.18 0.70 1.95
CA TYR A 36 6.22 -0.14 2.51
C TYR A 36 7.60 0.37 2.10
N PRO A 37 8.64 0.06 2.91
CA PRO A 37 9.96 0.67 2.71
C PRO A 37 10.69 0.24 1.44
N ARG A 38 10.69 -1.06 1.11
CA ARG A 38 11.55 -1.53 0.03
C ARG A 38 11.20 -2.93 -0.46
N ASP A 39 11.20 -3.11 -1.79
CA ASP A 39 11.00 -4.41 -2.42
C ASP A 39 12.03 -5.44 -1.95
N ASN A 40 11.60 -6.69 -1.89
CA ASN A 40 12.46 -7.85 -1.69
C ASN A 40 13.26 -7.81 -0.37
N THR A 41 12.79 -7.10 0.63
CA THR A 41 13.29 -7.20 2.01
C THR A 41 12.42 -8.21 2.76
N PRO A 42 12.93 -8.85 3.84
CA PRO A 42 12.18 -9.93 4.51
C PRO A 42 10.77 -9.52 4.96
N GLY A 43 10.63 -8.40 5.65
CA GLY A 43 9.32 -7.95 6.13
C GLY A 43 8.39 -7.57 5.00
N CYS A 44 8.87 -6.81 4.02
CA CYS A 44 8.05 -6.39 2.88
C CYS A 44 7.62 -7.57 2.02
N THR A 45 8.47 -8.58 1.90
CA THR A 45 8.14 -9.82 1.19
C THR A 45 7.04 -10.59 1.90
N ARG A 46 7.13 -10.74 3.22
CA ARG A 46 6.09 -11.43 4.01
C ARG A 46 4.75 -10.69 3.91
N GLN A 47 4.77 -9.36 4.00
CA GLN A 47 3.56 -8.56 3.86
C GLN A 47 2.93 -8.73 2.46
N ALA A 48 3.72 -8.63 1.42
CA ALA A 48 3.26 -8.79 0.05
C ALA A 48 2.68 -10.19 -0.21
N CYS A 49 3.37 -11.23 0.26
CA CYS A 49 2.90 -12.60 0.11
C CYS A 49 1.58 -12.84 0.88
N ALA A 50 1.42 -12.22 2.04
CA ALA A 50 0.17 -12.32 2.80
C ALA A 50 -1.00 -11.67 2.04
N PHE A 51 -0.79 -10.50 1.43
CA PHE A 51 -1.80 -9.89 0.58
C PHE A 51 -2.08 -10.73 -0.68
N ALA A 52 -1.06 -11.35 -1.24
CA ALA A 52 -1.23 -12.22 -2.40
C ALA A 52 -2.09 -13.45 -2.07
N GLU A 53 -1.87 -14.06 -0.91
CA GLU A 53 -2.69 -15.19 -0.45
C GLU A 53 -4.15 -14.81 -0.25
N ALA A 54 -4.42 -13.58 0.20
CA ALA A 54 -5.77 -13.07 0.45
C ALA A 54 -6.39 -12.40 -0.79
N PHE A 55 -5.69 -12.36 -1.91
CA PHE A 55 -6.10 -11.59 -3.10
C PHE A 55 -7.52 -11.92 -3.56
N GLU A 56 -7.87 -13.19 -3.68
CA GLU A 56 -9.20 -13.61 -4.13
C GLU A 56 -10.28 -13.20 -3.12
N ASP A 57 -9.98 -13.23 -1.83
CA ASP A 57 -10.93 -12.79 -0.81
C ASP A 57 -11.21 -11.30 -0.91
N PHE A 58 -10.18 -10.47 -1.16
CA PHE A 58 -10.37 -9.04 -1.39
C PHE A 58 -11.19 -8.79 -2.67
N LYS A 59 -10.91 -9.54 -3.71
CA LYS A 59 -11.61 -9.41 -4.98
C LYS A 59 -13.11 -9.71 -4.83
N LYS A 60 -13.45 -10.72 -4.03
CA LYS A 60 -14.85 -11.11 -3.77
C LYS A 60 -15.65 -10.00 -3.09
N ILE A 61 -15.00 -9.13 -2.33
CA ILE A 61 -15.64 -8.00 -1.67
C ILE A 61 -15.38 -6.68 -2.40
N ASN A 62 -15.10 -6.75 -3.69
CA ASN A 62 -14.92 -5.60 -4.58
C ASN A 62 -13.86 -4.62 -4.08
N THR A 63 -12.74 -5.15 -3.59
CA THR A 63 -11.66 -4.37 -3.00
C THR A 63 -10.37 -4.57 -3.81
N VAL A 64 -9.68 -3.46 -4.08
CA VAL A 64 -8.41 -3.42 -4.81
C VAL A 64 -7.28 -3.26 -3.80
N VAL A 65 -6.17 -3.97 -4.00
CA VAL A 65 -4.97 -3.85 -3.17
C VAL A 65 -3.89 -3.14 -3.99
N ILE A 66 -3.32 -2.08 -3.43
CA ILE A 66 -2.24 -1.31 -4.05
C ILE A 66 -1.11 -1.13 -3.04
N GLY A 67 0.09 -1.54 -3.42
CA GLY A 67 1.30 -1.29 -2.64
C GLY A 67 2.12 -0.17 -3.28
N ILE A 68 2.63 0.74 -2.48
CA ILE A 68 3.48 1.85 -2.95
C ILE A 68 4.80 1.85 -2.18
N SER A 69 5.89 1.96 -2.91
CA SER A 69 7.21 2.23 -2.35
C SER A 69 7.97 3.19 -3.26
N LYS A 70 9.17 3.59 -2.84
CA LYS A 70 10.03 4.45 -3.65
C LYS A 70 10.86 3.67 -4.67
N ASP A 71 10.71 2.35 -4.73
CA ASP A 71 11.42 1.52 -5.69
C ASP A 71 10.97 1.82 -7.12
N SER A 72 11.83 1.49 -8.09
CA SER A 72 11.53 1.68 -9.51
C SER A 72 10.50 0.66 -10.02
N ALA A 73 9.89 0.96 -11.17
CA ALA A 73 9.01 0.03 -11.84
C ALA A 73 9.71 -1.29 -12.17
N ALA A 74 10.98 -1.22 -12.58
CA ALA A 74 11.79 -2.41 -12.86
C ALA A 74 11.98 -3.28 -11.61
N SER A 75 12.19 -2.65 -10.45
CA SER A 75 12.28 -3.37 -9.17
C SER A 75 10.97 -4.07 -8.85
N HIS A 76 9.85 -3.37 -9.00
CA HIS A 76 8.51 -3.94 -8.78
C HIS A 76 8.22 -5.12 -9.70
N GLN A 77 8.64 -5.03 -10.96
CA GLN A 77 8.45 -6.12 -11.92
C GLN A 77 9.16 -7.39 -11.46
N LYS A 78 10.41 -7.26 -11.02
CA LYS A 78 11.19 -8.38 -10.50
C LYS A 78 10.59 -8.96 -9.23
N PHE A 79 10.16 -8.09 -8.33
CA PHE A 79 9.56 -8.47 -7.07
C PHE A 79 8.24 -9.23 -7.29
N ALA A 80 7.35 -8.68 -8.12
CA ALA A 80 6.07 -9.30 -8.44
C ALA A 80 6.26 -10.66 -9.14
N GLU A 81 7.23 -10.73 -10.06
CA GLU A 81 7.52 -11.97 -10.79
C GLU A 81 8.08 -13.05 -9.88
N LYS A 82 9.01 -12.67 -8.99
CA LYS A 82 9.66 -13.62 -8.08
C LYS A 82 8.66 -14.27 -7.12
N TYR A 83 7.69 -13.53 -6.63
CA TYR A 83 6.75 -14.01 -5.61
C TYR A 83 5.32 -14.18 -6.13
N GLY A 84 5.10 -14.01 -7.43
CA GLY A 84 3.76 -14.20 -8.01
C GLY A 84 2.71 -13.25 -7.45
N LEU A 85 3.06 -11.96 -7.27
CA LEU A 85 2.17 -10.98 -6.68
C LEU A 85 1.09 -10.53 -7.69
N PRO A 86 -0.20 -10.81 -7.43
CA PRO A 86 -1.26 -10.52 -8.39
C PRO A 86 -1.87 -9.12 -8.29
N PHE A 87 -1.48 -8.36 -7.26
CA PHE A 87 -2.04 -7.04 -7.01
C PHE A 87 -1.13 -5.93 -7.56
N ILE A 88 -1.58 -4.69 -7.47
CA ILE A 88 -0.91 -3.54 -8.07
C ILE A 88 0.24 -3.05 -7.19
N LEU A 89 1.41 -2.85 -7.79
CA LEU A 89 2.55 -2.19 -7.15
C LEU A 89 2.85 -0.91 -7.93
N LEU A 90 2.96 0.21 -7.23
CA LEU A 90 3.22 1.52 -7.85
C LEU A 90 4.56 2.08 -7.38
N SER A 91 5.27 2.71 -8.31
CA SER A 91 6.59 3.28 -8.10
C SER A 91 6.51 4.77 -7.79
N ASN A 92 7.06 5.20 -6.66
CA ASN A 92 7.05 6.61 -6.26
C ASN A 92 8.44 7.10 -5.81
N PRO A 93 9.47 7.06 -6.69
CA PRO A 93 10.80 7.53 -6.31
C PRO A 93 10.85 9.02 -5.98
N GLU A 94 9.92 9.83 -6.53
CA GLU A 94 9.80 11.26 -6.25
C GLU A 94 9.15 11.55 -4.90
N LEU A 95 8.62 10.54 -4.22
CA LEU A 95 8.00 10.64 -2.88
C LEU A 95 6.71 11.47 -2.84
N THR A 96 6.10 11.79 -3.96
CA THR A 96 4.90 12.66 -3.99
C THR A 96 3.74 12.08 -3.19
N ALA A 97 3.32 10.86 -3.50
CA ALA A 97 2.25 10.20 -2.77
C ALA A 97 2.69 9.83 -1.35
N ILE A 98 3.90 9.35 -1.19
CA ILE A 98 4.48 8.98 0.10
C ILE A 98 4.44 10.17 1.06
N GLN A 99 4.79 11.37 0.59
CA GLN A 99 4.71 12.57 1.40
C GLN A 99 3.28 13.07 1.60
N ALA A 100 2.44 12.99 0.56
CA ALA A 100 1.06 13.42 0.64
C ALA A 100 0.28 12.64 1.70
N TYR A 101 0.56 11.35 1.85
CA TYR A 101 -0.08 10.51 2.87
C TYR A 101 0.60 10.60 4.24
N GLY A 102 1.70 11.35 4.35
CA GLY A 102 2.37 11.59 5.62
C GLY A 102 3.14 10.39 6.18
N VAL A 103 3.55 9.47 5.32
CA VAL A 103 4.26 8.26 5.74
C VAL A 103 5.78 8.36 5.55
N TRP A 104 6.27 9.49 5.07
CA TRP A 104 7.71 9.78 4.97
C TRP A 104 8.12 10.47 6.26
N GLN A 105 8.78 9.74 7.16
CA GLN A 105 9.06 10.21 8.51
C GLN A 105 10.47 9.87 8.95
N GLU A 106 10.93 10.55 10.01
CA GLU A 106 12.21 10.23 10.64
C GLU A 106 12.14 8.84 11.28
N LYS A 107 13.18 8.07 11.05
CA LYS A 107 13.39 6.76 11.67
C LYS A 107 14.72 6.78 12.40
N LYS A 108 14.73 6.31 13.66
CA LYS A 108 15.96 6.12 14.43
C LYS A 108 16.36 4.66 14.35
N ASN A 109 17.60 4.41 13.99
CA ASN A 109 18.14 3.05 13.92
C ASN A 109 19.59 3.09 14.41
N TYR A 110 19.86 2.43 15.52
CA TYR A 110 21.18 2.41 16.14
C TYR A 110 21.76 3.81 16.38
N GLY A 111 20.96 4.74 16.87
CA GLY A 111 21.37 6.11 17.15
C GLY A 111 21.46 7.02 15.93
N LYS A 112 21.24 6.50 14.73
CA LYS A 112 21.21 7.28 13.49
C LYS A 112 19.79 7.67 13.17
N VAL A 113 19.59 8.92 12.75
CA VAL A 113 18.31 9.43 12.29
C VAL A 113 18.34 9.52 10.76
N SER A 114 17.37 8.91 10.12
CA SER A 114 17.22 8.99 8.67
C SER A 114 15.74 9.07 8.33
N MET A 115 15.44 9.61 7.14
CA MET A 115 14.07 9.62 6.64
C MET A 115 13.75 8.29 5.97
N GLY A 116 12.52 7.83 6.12
CA GLY A 116 12.09 6.60 5.49
C GLY A 116 10.57 6.45 5.51
N VAL A 117 10.10 5.43 4.81
CA VAL A 117 8.68 5.11 4.74
C VAL A 117 8.27 4.36 6.01
N VAL A 118 7.29 4.88 6.73
CA VAL A 118 6.66 4.17 7.84
C VAL A 118 5.62 3.24 7.26
N ARG A 119 5.77 1.94 7.50
CA ARG A 119 4.86 0.91 7.00
C ARG A 119 3.44 1.19 7.51
N SER A 120 2.56 1.60 6.60
CA SER A 120 1.21 2.06 6.95
C SER A 120 0.21 1.60 5.91
N THR A 121 -1.03 1.36 6.35
CA THR A 121 -2.11 0.95 5.46
C THR A 121 -3.30 1.89 5.62
N PHE A 122 -3.85 2.32 4.50
CA PHE A 122 -5.03 3.17 4.44
C PHE A 122 -6.13 2.40 3.72
N ILE A 123 -7.33 2.36 4.30
CA ILE A 123 -8.50 1.80 3.65
C ILE A 123 -9.34 2.96 3.16
N ILE A 124 -9.58 3.01 1.86
CA ILE A 124 -10.25 4.10 1.16
C ILE A 124 -11.60 3.57 0.66
N ASP A 125 -12.66 4.31 0.95
CA ASP A 125 -14.00 3.90 0.57
C ASP A 125 -14.32 4.19 -0.91
N GLU A 126 -15.49 3.82 -1.35
CA GLU A 126 -15.94 3.96 -2.75
C GLU A 126 -16.01 5.40 -3.22
N ASN A 127 -16.07 6.35 -2.28
CA ASN A 127 -16.12 7.78 -2.56
C ASN A 127 -14.77 8.48 -2.47
N GLY A 128 -13.69 7.72 -2.26
CA GLY A 128 -12.35 8.28 -2.16
C GLY A 128 -12.01 8.86 -0.79
N MET A 129 -12.78 8.52 0.23
CA MET A 129 -12.54 8.99 1.59
C MET A 129 -11.81 7.92 2.40
N ILE A 130 -10.90 8.34 3.27
CA ILE A 130 -10.17 7.43 4.15
C ILE A 130 -11.13 6.96 5.25
N GLU A 131 -11.45 5.68 5.27
CA GLU A 131 -12.31 5.11 6.31
C GLU A 131 -11.55 4.48 7.46
N LYS A 132 -10.28 4.10 7.25
CA LYS A 132 -9.46 3.47 8.29
C LYS A 132 -7.99 3.74 8.01
N VAL A 133 -7.23 4.05 9.06
CA VAL A 133 -5.77 4.19 9.01
C VAL A 133 -5.15 3.19 9.97
N MET A 134 -4.18 2.44 9.49
CA MET A 134 -3.40 1.50 10.30
C MET A 134 -1.93 1.91 10.22
N PRO A 135 -1.44 2.73 11.17
CA PRO A 135 -0.03 3.16 11.18
C PRO A 135 0.85 2.08 11.79
N LYS A 136 2.12 2.06 11.39
CA LYS A 136 3.15 1.16 11.94
C LYS A 136 2.70 -0.30 11.97
N VAL A 137 2.13 -0.77 10.86
CA VAL A 137 1.60 -2.13 10.78
C VAL A 137 2.71 -3.18 10.80
N LYS A 138 2.36 -4.35 11.30
CA LYS A 138 3.25 -5.50 11.29
C LYS A 138 3.08 -6.24 9.95
N PRO A 139 4.19 -6.56 9.28
CA PRO A 139 4.09 -7.20 7.95
C PRO A 139 3.41 -8.56 7.98
N ASP A 140 3.54 -9.30 9.06
CA ASP A 140 3.02 -10.66 9.15
C ASP A 140 1.50 -10.72 9.33
N THR A 141 0.88 -9.70 9.93
CA THR A 141 -0.53 -9.73 10.32
C THR A 141 -1.39 -8.71 9.59
N ASN A 142 -0.79 -7.74 8.93
CA ASN A 142 -1.52 -6.62 8.34
C ASN A 142 -2.60 -7.06 7.34
N ALA A 143 -2.29 -7.95 6.40
CA ALA A 143 -3.25 -8.39 5.40
C ALA A 143 -4.48 -9.06 6.04
N ALA A 144 -4.27 -9.92 7.04
CA ALA A 144 -5.36 -10.58 7.76
C ALA A 144 -6.21 -9.58 8.56
N GLU A 145 -5.58 -8.60 9.20
CA GLU A 145 -6.27 -7.56 9.95
C GLU A 145 -7.13 -6.69 9.03
N VAL A 146 -6.61 -6.33 7.85
CA VAL A 146 -7.34 -5.54 6.86
C VAL A 146 -8.55 -6.31 6.35
N LEU A 147 -8.35 -7.58 5.99
CA LEU A 147 -9.44 -8.42 5.48
C LEU A 147 -10.54 -8.60 6.54
N ALA A 148 -10.16 -8.87 7.79
CA ALA A 148 -11.10 -9.01 8.89
C ALA A 148 -11.92 -7.73 9.09
N TYR A 149 -11.26 -6.57 9.08
CA TYR A 149 -11.94 -5.28 9.19
C TYR A 149 -12.99 -5.11 8.08
N LEU A 150 -12.63 -5.38 6.84
CA LEU A 150 -13.52 -5.19 5.70
C LEU A 150 -14.68 -6.18 5.70
N GLN A 151 -14.47 -7.40 6.15
CA GLN A 151 -15.51 -8.41 6.23
C GLN A 151 -16.51 -8.13 7.37
N GLU A 152 -16.04 -7.56 8.48
CA GLU A 152 -16.88 -7.20 9.63
C GLU A 152 -17.61 -5.86 9.41
N GLY A 153 -17.06 -4.96 8.64
CA GLY A 153 -17.57 -3.60 8.42
C GLY A 153 -18.76 -3.48 7.49
N LYS A 154 -19.52 -4.52 7.31
CA LYS A 154 -20.68 -4.51 6.42
C LYS A 154 -21.90 -3.87 7.04
#